data_879932bac935af06ad29d8c6af73caa8
#
_entry.id   879932bac935af06ad29d8c6af73caa8
#
_cell.length_a   1.000
_cell.length_b   1.000
_cell.length_c   1.000
_cell.angle_alpha   90.00
_cell.angle_beta   90.00
_cell.angle_gamma   90.00
#
_symmetry.space_group_name_H-M   'P 1'
#
loop_
_entity.id
_entity.type
_entity.pdbx_description
1 polymer ?
#
loop_
_entity_poly.entity_id
_entity_poly.type
_entity_poly.pdbx_seq_one_letter_code
_entity_poly.pdbx_strand_id
1 'polypeptide(L)'
;MKKLYIVLIKAHTGLGSAARKLTGYPYTHIALSLDPSMTDFISFSRRYHYFPFEAGFTHEYRHYYAFGRHRSFRAKIFELEVADEKYAEVMSYIRECESDESRIFNLFSMATMTVLGGFRIYHADNCMSFIAKCIELSGCERLSKPYWRYSIKDMDMLLSDHFFFEGSIVRKSCPDDGYMAHFRLGRYLCGGASLLGRLTYRLVFRKP
;
A
#
# COMPACT_ATOMS: atom_id res chain seq x y z
N MET A 1 10.12 -12.58 20.12
CA MET A 1 10.11 -11.49 19.10
C MET A 1 9.55 -12.05 17.81
N LYS A 2 8.74 -11.29 17.11
CA LYS A 2 8.10 -11.64 15.83
C LYS A 2 8.71 -10.79 14.72
N LYS A 3 8.54 -11.21 13.48
CA LYS A 3 9.08 -10.48 12.34
C LYS A 3 7.97 -9.90 11.47
N LEU A 4 8.18 -8.68 10.99
CA LEU A 4 7.39 -8.02 9.97
C LEU A 4 8.30 -7.68 8.79
N TYR A 5 7.81 -7.83 7.58
CA TYR A 5 8.56 -7.51 6.37
C TYR A 5 7.88 -6.34 5.64
N ILE A 6 8.58 -5.22 5.53
CA ILE A 6 8.13 -4.08 4.73
C ILE A 6 8.74 -4.20 3.34
N VAL A 7 7.90 -4.15 2.32
CA VAL A 7 8.28 -4.46 0.94
C VAL A 7 7.99 -3.27 0.03
N LEU A 8 9.03 -2.64 -0.48
CA LEU A 8 8.92 -1.65 -1.55
C LEU A 8 8.89 -2.36 -2.89
N ILE A 9 7.92 -2.02 -3.74
CA ILE A 9 7.63 -2.73 -4.97
C ILE A 9 7.72 -1.80 -6.17
N LYS A 10 8.48 -2.22 -7.20
CA LYS A 10 8.48 -1.61 -8.52
C LYS A 10 7.36 -2.23 -9.34
N ALA A 11 6.17 -1.64 -9.25
CA ALA A 11 5.01 -2.16 -9.96
C ALA A 11 5.10 -1.96 -11.48
N HIS A 12 4.80 -3.01 -12.27
CA HIS A 12 4.75 -2.97 -13.74
C HIS A 12 3.39 -2.47 -14.25
N THR A 13 2.96 -1.30 -13.80
CA THR A 13 1.67 -0.70 -14.17
C THR A 13 1.86 0.63 -14.86
N GLY A 14 0.89 1.07 -15.67
CA GLY A 14 0.91 2.40 -16.30
C GLY A 14 0.99 3.51 -15.27
N LEU A 15 0.18 3.44 -14.19
CA LEU A 15 0.23 4.38 -13.07
C LEU A 15 1.59 4.35 -12.36
N GLY A 16 2.16 3.16 -12.13
CA GLY A 16 3.49 3.03 -11.54
C GLY A 16 4.57 3.65 -12.44
N SER A 17 4.44 3.52 -13.77
CA SER A 17 5.38 4.16 -14.71
C SER A 17 5.29 5.69 -14.66
N ALA A 18 4.08 6.25 -14.63
CA ALA A 18 3.86 7.69 -14.47
C ALA A 18 4.40 8.19 -13.13
N ALA A 19 4.13 7.48 -12.03
CA ALA A 19 4.64 7.83 -10.70
C ALA A 19 6.18 7.85 -10.66
N ARG A 20 6.85 6.86 -11.26
CA ARG A 20 8.33 6.84 -11.35
C ARG A 20 8.89 8.05 -12.10
N LYS A 21 8.26 8.43 -13.22
CA LYS A 21 8.66 9.61 -13.97
C LYS A 21 8.49 10.89 -13.16
N LEU A 22 7.40 11.00 -12.42
CA LEU A 22 7.09 12.18 -11.59
C LEU A 22 8.00 12.29 -10.36
N THR A 23 8.25 11.17 -9.69
CA THR A 23 9.00 11.17 -8.41
C THR A 23 10.50 10.97 -8.58
N GLY A 24 10.96 10.49 -9.74
CA GLY A 24 12.35 10.07 -9.95
C GLY A 24 12.76 8.85 -9.10
N TYR A 25 11.78 8.13 -8.49
CA TYR A 25 12.05 7.05 -7.56
C TYR A 25 11.59 5.70 -8.11
N PRO A 26 12.39 4.61 -7.96
CA PRO A 26 12.12 3.34 -8.64
C PRO A 26 10.92 2.57 -8.09
N TYR A 27 10.63 2.70 -6.79
CA TYR A 27 9.54 1.99 -6.14
C TYR A 27 8.29 2.85 -6.09
N THR A 28 7.14 2.26 -6.35
CA THR A 28 5.86 2.98 -6.51
C THR A 28 4.72 2.38 -5.69
N HIS A 29 5.01 1.34 -4.94
CA HIS A 29 4.09 0.69 -4.02
C HIS A 29 4.84 0.19 -2.79
N ILE A 30 4.14 0.11 -1.67
CA ILE A 30 4.66 -0.40 -0.41
C ILE A 30 3.62 -1.30 0.23
N ALA A 31 4.04 -2.44 0.75
CA ALA A 31 3.20 -3.42 1.39
C ALA A 31 3.89 -4.07 2.59
N LEU A 32 3.11 -4.71 3.45
CA LEU A 32 3.56 -5.54 4.56
C LEU A 32 3.44 -7.01 4.18
N SER A 33 4.41 -7.83 4.55
CA SER A 33 4.27 -9.30 4.58
C SER A 33 4.56 -9.81 5.99
N LEU A 34 3.79 -10.80 6.41
CA LEU A 34 3.99 -11.50 7.69
C LEU A 34 4.86 -12.76 7.52
N ASP A 35 5.20 -13.09 6.28
CA ASP A 35 5.86 -14.32 5.89
C ASP A 35 7.11 -14.02 5.05
N PRO A 36 8.28 -14.58 5.42
CA PRO A 36 9.52 -14.42 4.66
C PRO A 36 9.44 -15.00 3.25
N SER A 37 8.47 -15.87 2.96
CA SER A 37 8.27 -16.40 1.60
C SER A 37 7.69 -15.36 0.63
N MET A 38 7.23 -14.20 1.12
CA MET A 38 6.65 -13.12 0.29
C MET A 38 5.55 -13.61 -0.65
N THR A 39 4.63 -14.43 -0.15
CA THR A 39 3.51 -14.96 -0.93
C THR A 39 2.26 -14.11 -0.82
N ASP A 40 2.04 -13.54 0.36
CA ASP A 40 0.91 -12.68 0.70
C ASP A 40 1.44 -11.32 1.17
N PHE A 41 0.85 -10.26 0.64
CA PHE A 41 1.17 -8.88 0.98
C PHE A 41 -0.10 -8.16 1.40
N ILE A 42 0.00 -7.36 2.43
CA ILE A 42 -1.10 -6.59 3.00
C ILE A 42 -0.85 -5.11 2.74
N SER A 43 -1.83 -4.42 2.16
CA SER A 43 -1.71 -3.00 1.85
C SER A 43 -3.08 -2.32 1.70
N PHE A 44 -3.07 -1.02 1.50
CA PHE A 44 -4.20 -0.26 0.94
C PHE A 44 -3.93 -0.01 -0.54
N SER A 45 -4.66 -0.69 -1.41
CA SER A 45 -4.48 -0.61 -2.85
C SER A 45 -5.76 -0.90 -3.62
N ARG A 46 -5.65 -0.92 -4.94
CA ARG A 46 -6.77 -1.30 -5.83
C ARG A 46 -7.02 -2.81 -5.76
N ARG A 47 -8.30 -3.17 -5.76
CA ARG A 47 -8.74 -4.57 -5.76
C ARG A 47 -8.67 -5.22 -7.15
N TYR A 48 -8.67 -4.42 -8.22
CA TYR A 48 -8.61 -4.89 -9.61
C TYR A 48 -7.58 -4.11 -10.42
N HIS A 49 -6.89 -4.82 -11.31
CA HIS A 49 -5.83 -4.21 -12.13
C HIS A 49 -6.33 -3.04 -12.98
N TYR A 50 -7.46 -3.22 -13.64
CA TYR A 50 -8.02 -2.24 -14.57
C TYR A 50 -9.06 -1.32 -13.93
N PHE A 51 -9.37 -1.45 -12.64
CA PHE A 51 -10.37 -0.63 -11.97
C PHE A 51 -9.83 0.02 -10.68
N PRO A 52 -9.18 1.19 -10.81
CA PRO A 52 -8.48 1.83 -9.70
C PRO A 52 -9.40 2.45 -8.64
N PHE A 53 -10.69 2.61 -8.89
CA PHE A 53 -11.63 3.27 -7.99
C PHE A 53 -12.21 2.34 -6.92
N GLU A 54 -12.10 1.05 -7.10
CA GLU A 54 -12.41 0.06 -6.07
C GLU A 54 -11.10 -0.32 -5.38
N ALA A 55 -10.77 0.48 -4.37
CA ALA A 55 -9.50 0.38 -3.65
C ALA A 55 -9.73 0.55 -2.14
N GLY A 56 -8.92 -0.12 -1.35
CA GLY A 56 -9.01 -0.13 0.10
C GLY A 56 -8.01 -1.12 0.68
N PHE A 57 -8.31 -1.66 1.85
CA PHE A 57 -7.54 -2.75 2.44
C PHE A 57 -7.59 -3.97 1.50
N THR A 58 -6.42 -4.58 1.23
CA THR A 58 -6.27 -5.61 0.22
C THR A 58 -5.16 -6.57 0.58
N HIS A 59 -5.43 -7.86 0.43
CA HIS A 59 -4.40 -8.88 0.29
C HIS A 59 -3.95 -8.91 -1.17
N GLU A 60 -2.65 -8.87 -1.38
CA GLU A 60 -2.03 -8.81 -2.69
C GLU A 60 -1.07 -9.99 -2.87
N TYR A 61 -0.97 -10.51 -4.07
CA TYR A 61 -0.16 -11.66 -4.38
C TYR A 61 0.90 -11.34 -5.44
N ARG A 62 1.93 -12.16 -5.56
CA ARG A 62 3.03 -11.95 -6.51
C ARG A 62 2.59 -11.71 -7.95
N HIS A 63 1.47 -12.33 -8.38
CA HIS A 63 0.95 -12.16 -9.74
C HIS A 63 0.29 -10.79 -9.96
N TYR A 64 -0.05 -10.04 -8.90
CA TYR A 64 -0.52 -8.65 -9.01
C TYR A 64 0.57 -7.68 -9.48
N TYR A 65 1.83 -8.03 -9.22
CA TYR A 65 2.99 -7.20 -9.55
C TYR A 65 3.74 -7.66 -10.80
N ALA A 66 3.65 -8.95 -11.15
CA ALA A 66 4.28 -9.55 -12.30
C ALA A 66 3.21 -10.24 -13.17
N PHE A 67 2.71 -9.56 -14.19
CA PHE A 67 1.64 -10.01 -15.08
C PHE A 67 2.02 -9.85 -16.55
N GLY A 68 1.23 -10.42 -17.46
CA GLY A 68 1.51 -10.43 -18.88
C GLY A 68 2.85 -11.12 -19.18
N ARG A 69 3.77 -10.40 -19.82
CA ARG A 69 5.12 -10.89 -20.19
C ARG A 69 6.10 -10.87 -19.03
N HIS A 70 5.78 -10.18 -17.93
CA HIS A 70 6.65 -10.07 -16.78
C HIS A 70 6.56 -11.32 -15.90
N ARG A 71 7.68 -12.00 -15.73
CA ARG A 71 7.77 -13.21 -14.88
C ARG A 71 8.26 -12.92 -13.47
N SER A 72 8.71 -11.68 -13.22
CA SER A 72 9.18 -11.21 -11.91
C SER A 72 8.93 -9.72 -11.76
N PHE A 73 9.02 -9.24 -10.52
CA PHE A 73 9.02 -7.81 -10.19
C PHE A 73 10.18 -7.51 -9.26
N ARG A 74 10.70 -6.28 -9.31
CA ARG A 74 11.76 -5.84 -8.40
C ARG A 74 11.16 -5.37 -7.08
N ALA A 75 11.76 -5.83 -5.98
CA ALA A 75 11.40 -5.45 -4.63
C ALA A 75 12.64 -5.10 -3.80
N LYS A 76 12.45 -4.24 -2.80
CA LYS A 76 13.38 -4.00 -1.71
C LYS A 76 12.66 -4.30 -0.41
N ILE A 77 13.25 -5.12 0.44
CA ILE A 77 12.63 -5.71 1.63
C ILE A 77 13.42 -5.29 2.87
N PHE A 78 12.69 -4.91 3.91
CA PHE A 78 13.19 -4.61 5.23
C PHE A 78 12.58 -5.60 6.23
N GLU A 79 13.38 -6.13 7.13
CA GLU A 79 12.95 -7.03 8.19
C GLU A 79 12.94 -6.27 9.52
N LEU A 80 11.79 -6.19 10.18
CA LEU A 80 11.62 -5.57 11.47
C LEU A 80 11.45 -6.65 12.54
N GLU A 81 12.29 -6.64 13.56
CA GLU A 81 12.11 -7.47 14.76
C GLU A 81 11.26 -6.73 15.78
N VAL A 82 10.08 -7.26 16.06
CA VAL A 82 9.05 -6.60 16.85
C VAL A 82 8.81 -7.36 18.15
N ALA A 83 8.74 -6.67 19.27
CA ALA A 83 8.32 -7.26 20.54
C ALA A 83 6.89 -7.83 20.44
N ASP A 84 6.63 -8.94 21.13
CA ASP A 84 5.36 -9.68 20.99
C ASP A 84 4.12 -8.82 21.29
N GLU A 85 4.21 -7.91 22.25
CA GLU A 85 3.13 -6.97 22.60
C GLU A 85 2.89 -5.97 21.44
N LYS A 86 3.96 -5.40 20.89
CA LYS A 86 3.87 -4.47 19.75
C LYS A 86 3.42 -5.14 18.47
N TYR A 87 3.83 -6.39 18.26
CA TYR A 87 3.30 -7.20 17.17
C TYR A 87 1.80 -7.40 17.30
N ALA A 88 1.30 -7.66 18.52
CA ALA A 88 -0.14 -7.80 18.77
C ALA A 88 -0.91 -6.49 18.46
N GLU A 89 -0.33 -5.31 18.78
CA GLU A 89 -0.91 -4.01 18.42
C GLU A 89 -1.01 -3.84 16.89
N VAL A 90 0.06 -4.16 16.15
CA VAL A 90 0.06 -4.11 14.68
C VAL A 90 -0.99 -5.06 14.10
N MET A 91 -1.07 -6.29 14.61
CA MET A 91 -2.06 -7.27 14.14
C MET A 91 -3.50 -6.86 14.48
N SER A 92 -3.71 -6.17 15.60
CA SER A 92 -5.02 -5.61 15.95
C SER A 92 -5.44 -4.52 14.96
N TYR A 93 -4.51 -3.61 14.61
CA TYR A 93 -4.76 -2.56 13.62
C TYR A 93 -5.02 -3.12 12.22
N ILE A 94 -4.27 -4.15 11.80
CA ILE A 94 -4.51 -4.84 10.53
C ILE A 94 -5.92 -5.42 10.48
N ARG A 95 -6.34 -6.16 11.52
CA ARG A 95 -7.70 -6.74 11.62
C ARG A 95 -8.79 -5.67 11.65
N GLU A 96 -8.56 -4.55 12.34
CA GLU A 96 -9.48 -3.41 12.31
C GLU A 96 -9.64 -2.88 10.89
N CYS A 97 -8.53 -2.66 10.16
CA CYS A 97 -8.57 -2.18 8.79
C CYS A 97 -9.24 -3.17 7.83
N GLU A 98 -9.05 -4.47 8.04
CA GLU A 98 -9.63 -5.54 7.22
C GLU A 98 -11.14 -5.65 7.43
N SER A 99 -11.61 -5.54 8.68
CA SER A 99 -13.03 -5.66 9.04
C SER A 99 -13.84 -4.38 8.80
N ASP A 100 -13.19 -3.22 8.67
CA ASP A 100 -13.87 -1.93 8.49
C ASP A 100 -14.11 -1.63 7.00
N GLU A 101 -15.23 -2.13 6.47
CA GLU A 101 -15.67 -1.87 5.10
C GLU A 101 -15.89 -0.37 4.80
N SER A 102 -16.00 0.47 5.85
CA SER A 102 -16.16 1.90 5.68
C SER A 102 -14.84 2.56 5.25
N ARG A 103 -13.68 1.98 5.54
CA ARG A 103 -12.37 2.52 5.14
C ARG A 103 -12.22 2.51 3.62
N ILE A 104 -11.81 3.64 3.08
CA ILE A 104 -11.64 3.83 1.64
C ILE A 104 -10.21 4.23 1.30
N PHE A 105 -9.85 4.10 0.04
CA PHE A 105 -8.55 4.50 -0.44
C PHE A 105 -8.41 6.03 -0.51
N ASN A 106 -7.38 6.60 0.12
CA ASN A 106 -7.09 8.04 0.10
C ASN A 106 -6.36 8.43 -1.20
N LEU A 107 -7.13 8.46 -2.31
CA LEU A 107 -6.63 8.84 -3.62
C LEU A 107 -6.08 10.28 -3.65
N PHE A 108 -6.71 11.20 -2.93
CA PHE A 108 -6.29 12.60 -2.92
C PHE A 108 -4.90 12.76 -2.31
N SER A 109 -4.67 12.18 -1.13
CA SER A 109 -3.35 12.22 -0.48
C SER A 109 -2.28 11.51 -1.32
N MET A 110 -2.62 10.35 -1.93
CA MET A 110 -1.68 9.65 -2.80
C MET A 110 -1.30 10.48 -4.02
N ALA A 111 -2.27 11.06 -4.72
CA ALA A 111 -2.03 11.81 -5.95
C ALA A 111 -1.28 13.13 -5.72
N THR A 112 -1.42 13.74 -4.55
CA THR A 112 -0.81 15.02 -4.20
C THR A 112 0.39 14.90 -3.27
N MET A 113 0.86 13.69 -3.00
CA MET A 113 1.94 13.43 -2.06
C MET A 113 3.20 14.26 -2.35
N THR A 114 3.58 14.38 -3.62
CA THR A 114 4.77 15.13 -4.05
C THR A 114 4.67 16.64 -3.84
N VAL A 115 3.45 17.18 -3.76
CA VAL A 115 3.20 18.64 -3.67
C VAL A 115 2.76 19.03 -2.25
N LEU A 116 1.81 18.28 -1.68
CA LEU A 116 1.22 18.60 -0.38
C LEU A 116 1.87 17.82 0.78
N GLY A 117 2.75 16.85 0.48
CA GLY A 117 3.42 16.04 1.50
C GLY A 117 2.49 15.13 2.29
N GLY A 118 1.35 14.75 1.68
CA GLY A 118 0.34 13.89 2.31
C GLY A 118 -0.57 14.61 3.30
N PHE A 119 -1.79 14.11 3.43
CA PHE A 119 -2.76 14.58 4.42
C PHE A 119 -3.75 13.49 4.80
N ARG A 120 -4.34 13.66 5.97
CA ARG A 120 -5.28 12.71 6.54
C ARG A 120 -6.71 13.02 6.11
N ILE A 121 -7.47 11.99 5.77
CA ILE A 121 -8.92 12.02 5.61
C ILE A 121 -9.51 10.97 6.55
N TYR A 122 -10.62 11.26 7.18
CA TYR A 122 -11.30 10.35 8.10
C TYR A 122 -11.60 9.00 7.45
N HIS A 123 -11.18 7.89 8.08
CA HIS A 123 -11.34 6.50 7.58
C HIS A 123 -10.90 6.35 6.12
N ALA A 124 -9.78 6.98 5.74
CA ALA A 124 -9.21 6.83 4.41
C ALA A 124 -7.69 6.73 4.49
N ASP A 125 -7.13 5.65 3.97
CA ASP A 125 -5.72 5.37 3.94
C ASP A 125 -5.23 5.07 2.52
N ASN A 126 -3.93 5.19 2.31
CA ASN A 126 -3.24 4.67 1.14
C ASN A 126 -2.10 3.73 1.58
N CYS A 127 -1.41 3.09 0.66
CA CYS A 127 -0.33 2.17 0.99
C CYS A 127 0.73 2.79 1.92
N MET A 128 1.06 4.06 1.70
CA MET A 128 2.08 4.77 2.48
C MET A 128 1.61 5.03 3.92
N SER A 129 0.41 5.61 4.11
CA SER A 129 -0.11 5.91 5.46
C SER A 129 -0.38 4.65 6.26
N PHE A 130 -0.89 3.59 5.64
CA PHE A 130 -1.12 2.32 6.30
C PHE A 130 0.18 1.69 6.81
N ILE A 131 1.20 1.59 5.95
CA ILE A 131 2.48 0.99 6.34
C ILE A 131 3.21 1.86 7.37
N ALA A 132 3.20 3.19 7.22
CA ALA A 132 3.80 4.07 8.22
C ALA A 132 3.12 3.92 9.59
N LYS A 133 1.81 3.71 9.63
CA LYS A 133 1.09 3.44 10.87
C LYS A 133 1.48 2.09 11.47
N CYS A 134 1.66 1.06 10.66
CA CYS A 134 2.18 -0.24 11.13
C CYS A 134 3.59 -0.10 11.72
N ILE A 135 4.48 0.67 11.09
CA ILE A 135 5.83 0.94 11.60
C ILE A 135 5.77 1.72 12.93
N GLU A 136 4.93 2.75 13.03
CA GLU A 136 4.72 3.50 14.27
C GLU A 136 4.27 2.58 15.41
N LEU A 137 3.29 1.71 15.18
CA LEU A 137 2.76 0.76 16.16
C LEU A 137 3.78 -0.32 16.55
N SER A 138 4.64 -0.73 15.60
CA SER A 138 5.67 -1.73 15.88
C SER A 138 6.71 -1.24 16.88
N GLY A 139 6.89 0.08 16.99
CA GLY A 139 7.90 0.68 17.85
C GLY A 139 9.34 0.44 17.40
N CYS A 140 9.56 -0.17 16.22
CA CYS A 140 10.90 -0.43 15.70
C CYS A 140 11.61 0.85 15.27
N GLU A 141 10.85 1.83 14.77
CA GLU A 141 11.37 3.11 14.33
C GLU A 141 10.55 4.27 14.88
N ARG A 142 11.24 5.34 15.25
CA ARG A 142 10.61 6.58 15.67
C ARG A 142 10.31 7.45 14.46
N LEU A 143 9.03 7.71 14.21
CA LEU A 143 8.63 8.63 13.16
C LEU A 143 8.96 10.08 13.52
N SER A 144 9.65 10.80 12.63
CA SER A 144 10.01 12.22 12.79
C SER A 144 8.89 13.19 12.37
N LYS A 145 7.88 12.68 11.68
CA LYS A 145 6.70 13.42 11.21
C LYS A 145 5.46 12.53 11.29
N PRO A 146 4.24 13.08 11.20
CA PRO A 146 3.02 12.28 11.21
C PRO A 146 3.02 11.17 10.14
N TYR A 147 2.53 9.95 10.48
CA TYR A 147 2.61 8.77 9.62
C TYR A 147 2.02 8.98 8.20
N TRP A 148 0.98 9.80 8.05
CA TRP A 148 0.36 10.10 6.76
C TRP A 148 1.20 11.00 5.83
N ARG A 149 2.36 11.53 6.32
CA ARG A 149 3.30 12.36 5.56
C ARG A 149 4.51 11.61 5.03
N TYR A 150 4.59 10.30 5.26
CA TYR A 150 5.69 9.51 4.75
C TYR A 150 5.45 9.07 3.31
N SER A 151 6.36 9.43 2.42
CA SER A 151 6.43 8.88 1.07
C SER A 151 7.16 7.53 1.08
N ILE A 152 7.10 6.79 -0.03
CA ILE A 152 7.86 5.53 -0.18
C ILE A 152 9.36 5.76 -0.04
N LYS A 153 9.88 6.89 -0.54
CA LYS A 153 11.28 7.27 -0.39
C LYS A 153 11.65 7.56 1.07
N ASP A 154 10.78 8.22 1.82
CA ASP A 154 11.00 8.44 3.25
C ASP A 154 11.05 7.12 4.03
N MET A 155 10.20 6.14 3.66
CA MET A 155 10.24 4.80 4.27
C MET A 155 11.53 4.06 3.96
N ASP A 156 12.00 4.13 2.72
CA ASP A 156 13.29 3.54 2.35
C ASP A 156 14.45 4.09 3.17
N MET A 157 14.46 5.41 3.39
CA MET A 157 15.48 6.06 4.22
C MET A 157 15.32 5.71 5.70
N LEU A 158 14.08 5.71 6.22
CA LEU A 158 13.79 5.38 7.62
C LEU A 158 14.21 3.96 7.98
N LEU A 159 13.98 3.02 7.06
CA LEU A 159 14.20 1.60 7.29
C LEU A 159 15.59 1.10 6.82
N SER A 160 16.51 1.99 6.47
CA SER A 160 17.82 1.62 5.90
C SER A 160 18.58 0.61 6.74
N ASP A 161 18.52 0.73 8.07
CA ASP A 161 19.22 -0.16 9.01
C ASP A 161 18.58 -1.55 9.16
N HIS A 162 17.35 -1.70 8.65
CA HIS A 162 16.59 -2.95 8.61
C HIS A 162 16.64 -3.65 7.24
N PHE A 163 17.56 -3.24 6.39
CA PHE A 163 17.70 -3.82 5.05
C PHE A 163 17.88 -5.35 5.11
N PHE A 164 17.03 -6.07 4.40
CA PHE A 164 17.06 -7.53 4.33
C PHE A 164 17.42 -8.03 2.93
N PHE A 165 16.79 -7.51 1.88
CA PHE A 165 16.99 -7.98 0.51
C PHE A 165 16.59 -6.92 -0.52
N GLU A 166 17.32 -6.84 -1.62
CA GLU A 166 16.86 -6.13 -2.83
C GLU A 166 17.14 -6.97 -4.06
N GLY A 167 16.11 -7.22 -4.87
CA GLY A 167 16.23 -8.08 -6.03
C GLY A 167 14.91 -8.32 -6.77
N SER A 168 14.89 -9.36 -7.58
CA SER A 168 13.72 -9.78 -8.34
C SER A 168 13.02 -10.93 -7.63
N ILE A 169 11.71 -10.77 -7.40
CA ILE A 169 10.82 -11.82 -6.89
C ILE A 169 10.07 -12.44 -8.06
N VAL A 170 10.15 -13.77 -8.18
CA VAL A 170 9.51 -14.51 -9.26
C VAL A 170 8.00 -14.63 -9.01
N ARG A 171 7.21 -14.43 -10.05
CA ARG A 171 5.77 -14.68 -10.04
C ARG A 171 5.50 -16.13 -9.63
N LYS A 172 4.54 -16.33 -8.71
CA LYS A 172 3.91 -17.63 -8.50
C LYS A 172 2.66 -17.74 -9.38
N SER A 173 2.43 -18.91 -9.94
CA SER A 173 1.16 -19.24 -10.56
C SER A 173 0.08 -19.24 -9.48
N CYS A 174 -1.03 -18.57 -9.75
CA CYS A 174 -2.20 -18.54 -8.89
C CYS A 174 -3.43 -18.83 -9.74
N PRO A 175 -4.47 -19.44 -9.18
CA PRO A 175 -5.79 -19.49 -9.81
C PRO A 175 -6.26 -18.08 -10.19
N ASP A 176 -7.12 -17.98 -11.20
CA ASP A 176 -7.74 -16.70 -11.55
C ASP A 176 -8.62 -16.23 -10.38
N ASP A 177 -8.21 -15.16 -9.72
CA ASP A 177 -8.91 -14.52 -8.60
C ASP A 177 -9.72 -13.29 -9.05
N GLY A 178 -9.84 -13.10 -10.37
CA GLY A 178 -10.56 -11.96 -10.94
C GLY A 178 -9.79 -10.63 -10.89
N TYR A 179 -8.54 -10.60 -10.41
CA TYR A 179 -7.75 -9.35 -10.33
C TYR A 179 -7.61 -8.64 -11.68
N MET A 180 -7.51 -9.40 -12.78
CA MET A 180 -7.39 -8.88 -14.15
C MET A 180 -8.73 -8.65 -14.85
N ALA A 181 -9.85 -8.65 -14.12
CA ALA A 181 -11.18 -8.44 -14.69
C ALA A 181 -11.32 -7.05 -15.36
N HIS A 182 -12.03 -7.04 -16.50
CA HIS A 182 -12.40 -5.81 -17.19
C HIS A 182 -13.84 -5.44 -16.88
N PHE A 183 -14.09 -4.13 -16.76
CA PHE A 183 -15.41 -3.62 -16.41
C PHE A 183 -15.98 -2.69 -17.50
N ARG A 184 -17.28 -2.56 -17.55
CA ARG A 184 -17.97 -1.63 -18.45
C ARG A 184 -17.71 -0.19 -18.05
N LEU A 185 -17.66 0.74 -19.00
CA LEU A 185 -17.40 2.17 -18.77
C LEU A 185 -18.30 2.78 -17.68
N GLY A 186 -19.59 2.41 -17.64
CA GLY A 186 -20.50 2.87 -16.60
C GLY A 186 -20.00 2.57 -15.18
N ARG A 187 -19.42 1.39 -14.93
CA ARG A 187 -18.85 1.06 -13.62
C ARG A 187 -17.67 1.95 -13.27
N TYR A 188 -16.81 2.31 -14.25
CA TYR A 188 -15.70 3.24 -14.03
C TYR A 188 -16.21 4.63 -13.61
N LEU A 189 -17.22 5.15 -14.31
CA LEU A 189 -17.79 6.46 -14.01
C LEU A 189 -18.46 6.47 -12.64
N CYS A 190 -19.31 5.48 -12.34
CA CYS A 190 -19.99 5.37 -11.05
C CYS A 190 -18.98 5.15 -9.90
N GLY A 191 -18.00 4.28 -10.06
CA GLY A 191 -17.00 4.01 -9.04
C GLY A 191 -16.11 5.22 -8.76
N GLY A 192 -15.69 5.92 -9.83
CA GLY A 192 -14.94 7.17 -9.71
C GLY A 192 -15.74 8.26 -8.99
N ALA A 193 -16.97 8.50 -9.42
CA ALA A 193 -17.86 9.49 -8.78
C ALA A 193 -18.12 9.14 -7.31
N SER A 194 -18.37 7.87 -6.99
CA SER A 194 -18.60 7.42 -5.62
C SER A 194 -17.35 7.65 -4.74
N LEU A 195 -16.17 7.22 -5.19
CA LEU A 195 -14.93 7.40 -4.41
C LEU A 195 -14.62 8.87 -4.19
N LEU A 196 -14.66 9.69 -5.24
CA LEU A 196 -14.38 11.12 -5.16
C LEU A 196 -15.42 11.84 -4.27
N GLY A 197 -16.71 11.52 -4.41
CA GLY A 197 -17.78 12.09 -3.57
C GLY A 197 -17.59 11.74 -2.10
N ARG A 198 -17.28 10.48 -1.77
CA ARG A 198 -17.00 10.03 -0.39
C ARG A 198 -15.76 10.72 0.18
N LEU A 199 -14.67 10.84 -0.58
CA LEU A 199 -13.46 11.52 -0.13
C LEU A 199 -13.72 13.01 0.11
N THR A 200 -14.39 13.69 -0.81
CA THR A 200 -14.74 15.10 -0.66
C THR A 200 -15.64 15.34 0.54
N TYR A 201 -16.70 14.53 0.69
CA TYR A 201 -17.59 14.62 1.86
C TYR A 201 -16.80 14.47 3.18
N ARG A 202 -15.91 13.46 3.28
CA ARG A 202 -15.12 13.24 4.48
C ARG A 202 -14.11 14.34 4.74
N LEU A 203 -13.50 14.88 3.69
CA LEU A 203 -12.54 15.98 3.81
C LEU A 203 -13.19 17.26 4.35
N VAL A 204 -14.44 17.54 3.94
CA VAL A 204 -15.14 18.78 4.29
C VAL A 204 -15.92 18.66 5.60
N PHE A 205 -16.62 17.53 5.83
CA PHE A 205 -17.58 17.38 6.91
C PHE A 205 -17.18 16.45 8.04
N ARG A 206 -16.08 15.71 7.90
CA ARG A 206 -15.57 14.82 8.95
C ARG A 206 -14.17 15.28 9.37
N LYS A 207 -14.00 15.47 10.67
CA LYS A 207 -12.65 15.73 11.21
C LYS A 207 -11.82 14.44 11.13
N PRO A 208 -10.56 14.54 10.71
CA PRO A 208 -9.64 13.40 10.61
C PRO A 208 -9.17 12.90 11.99
#